data_a915cd49d65187ff676e9c1f04aa55f0
#
_entry.id   a915cd49d65187ff676e9c1f04aa55f0
#
_cell.length_a   1.000
_cell.length_b   1.000
_cell.length_c   1.000
_cell.angle_alpha   90.00
_cell.angle_beta   90.00
_cell.angle_gamma   90.00
#
_symmetry.space_group_name_H-M   'P 1'
#
loop_
_entity.id
_entity.type
_entity.pdbx_description
1 polymer ?
#
loop_
_entity_poly.entity_id
_entity_poly.type
_entity_poly.pdbx_seq_one_letter_code
_entity_poly.pdbx_strand_id
1 'polypeptide(L)'
;MDVDLELLVRMITGYKYLNNNIPVASFENSMIELIHGDMIDADGLDYVCRDVWAGGYRNFTIDIDRLINSIEIVYNNTSGYSVAYNAKALNEIETVLNIKNFQYLYVIKHHKVLLEQYLLVEAMKFTACYHLDLPDDSADERDNALRSLCDYHAYITPKSLSQSKYILHRPTDDDFVALMKLYDTENMYIKQWFSRKYDATPLWKSKMEYFSVFKPVFQSLSEEEYKNIHTILMSPECKHFLCTQFNLQEKDIIVIEVKPKLRKLEERIFIKLNDNIKPYSELSHDMFSVVGTELPFCYMYINFNVLGVDDKIMHIKTIISRIKDFLLMELREKWDE
;
A
#
# COMPACT_ATOMS: atom_id res chain seq x y z
N MET A 1 20.07 -38.70 -1.14
CA MET A 1 19.81 -37.57 -2.03
C MET A 1 20.30 -36.36 -1.27
N ASP A 2 21.38 -35.74 -1.69
CA ASP A 2 21.91 -34.57 -0.99
C ASP A 2 21.02 -33.38 -1.35
N VAL A 3 20.53 -32.70 -0.34
CA VAL A 3 19.70 -31.50 -0.50
C VAL A 3 20.63 -30.30 -0.64
N ASP A 4 20.47 -29.53 -1.71
CA ASP A 4 21.16 -28.25 -1.85
C ASP A 4 20.58 -27.23 -0.86
N LEU A 5 21.28 -27.03 0.24
CA LEU A 5 20.85 -26.13 1.31
C LEU A 5 20.86 -24.66 0.88
N GLU A 6 21.76 -24.26 -0.04
CA GLU A 6 21.78 -22.88 -0.53
C GLU A 6 20.54 -22.59 -1.37
N LEU A 7 20.21 -23.47 -2.31
CA LEU A 7 19.00 -23.33 -3.11
C LEU A 7 17.73 -23.34 -2.22
N LEU A 8 17.67 -24.22 -1.23
CA LEU A 8 16.55 -24.27 -0.29
C LEU A 8 16.36 -22.94 0.47
N VAL A 9 17.43 -22.36 1.00
CA VAL A 9 17.41 -21.07 1.68
C VAL A 9 16.94 -19.97 0.72
N ARG A 10 17.43 -19.96 -0.52
CA ARG A 10 17.04 -19.00 -1.54
C ARG A 10 15.55 -19.14 -1.93
N MET A 11 15.04 -20.35 -2.05
CA MET A 11 13.60 -20.61 -2.30
C MET A 11 12.72 -20.07 -1.16
N ILE A 12 13.15 -20.20 0.10
CA ILE A 12 12.42 -19.68 1.24
C ILE A 12 12.48 -18.14 1.32
N THR A 13 13.64 -17.55 1.01
CA THR A 13 13.90 -16.12 1.18
C THR A 13 13.59 -15.27 -0.06
N GLY A 14 13.40 -15.89 -1.23
CA GLY A 14 13.19 -15.22 -2.51
C GLY A 14 14.44 -14.59 -3.14
N TYR A 15 15.65 -14.81 -2.56
CA TYR A 15 16.88 -14.23 -3.09
C TYR A 15 17.38 -15.00 -4.30
N LYS A 16 17.23 -14.42 -5.49
CA LYS A 16 17.71 -15.00 -6.76
C LYS A 16 19.23 -14.94 -6.90
N TYR A 17 19.78 -15.86 -7.71
CA TYR A 17 21.17 -15.78 -8.13
C TYR A 17 21.37 -14.59 -9.08
N LEU A 18 22.45 -13.85 -8.88
CA LEU A 18 22.73 -12.62 -9.64
C LEU A 18 23.10 -12.88 -11.10
N ASN A 19 23.72 -14.02 -11.40
CA ASN A 19 24.18 -14.33 -12.75
C ASN A 19 23.14 -15.16 -13.53
N ASN A 20 22.12 -14.50 -14.02
CA ASN A 20 21.01 -15.12 -14.74
C ASN A 20 21.38 -15.62 -16.15
N ASN A 21 22.60 -15.30 -16.65
CA ASN A 21 23.06 -15.74 -17.97
C ASN A 21 23.58 -17.19 -17.97
N ILE A 22 23.74 -17.80 -16.81
CA ILE A 22 24.14 -19.22 -16.67
C ILE A 22 22.84 -20.04 -16.66
N PRO A 23 22.67 -21.03 -17.57
CA PRO A 23 21.43 -21.83 -17.65
C PRO A 23 21.03 -22.48 -16.32
N VAL A 24 21.96 -22.98 -15.54
CA VAL A 24 21.68 -23.55 -14.21
C VAL A 24 21.12 -22.51 -13.27
N ALA A 25 21.77 -21.35 -13.14
CA ALA A 25 21.32 -20.29 -12.25
C ALA A 25 19.94 -19.72 -12.67
N SER A 26 19.66 -19.63 -13.97
CA SER A 26 18.34 -19.18 -14.44
C SER A 26 17.25 -20.22 -14.17
N PHE A 27 17.55 -21.51 -14.24
CA PHE A 27 16.63 -22.58 -13.87
C PHE A 27 16.32 -22.56 -12.37
N GLU A 28 17.36 -22.44 -11.53
CA GLU A 28 17.20 -22.32 -10.07
C GLU A 28 16.40 -21.06 -9.70
N ASN A 29 16.64 -19.93 -10.38
CA ASN A 29 15.84 -18.71 -10.20
C ASN A 29 14.37 -18.91 -10.57
N SER A 30 14.04 -19.74 -11.56
CA SER A 30 12.66 -20.10 -11.89
C SER A 30 12.01 -20.93 -10.77
N MET A 31 12.76 -21.82 -10.12
CA MET A 31 12.28 -22.57 -8.96
C MET A 31 12.06 -21.66 -7.74
N ILE A 32 12.98 -20.72 -7.50
CA ILE A 32 12.82 -19.69 -6.46
C ILE A 32 11.53 -18.89 -6.70
N GLU A 33 11.28 -18.49 -7.94
CA GLU A 33 10.09 -17.71 -8.32
C GLU A 33 8.76 -18.44 -8.09
N LEU A 34 8.75 -19.76 -8.28
CA LEU A 34 7.54 -20.57 -8.02
C LEU A 34 7.20 -20.67 -6.53
N ILE A 35 8.21 -20.63 -5.65
CA ILE A 35 7.98 -20.76 -4.20
C ILE A 35 7.83 -19.40 -3.54
N HIS A 36 8.70 -18.44 -3.85
CA HIS A 36 8.70 -17.10 -3.31
C HIS A 36 9.09 -16.09 -4.41
N GLY A 37 8.12 -15.68 -5.18
CA GLY A 37 8.27 -14.76 -6.30
C GLY A 37 7.41 -13.52 -6.15
N ASP A 38 7.46 -12.66 -7.18
CA ASP A 38 6.70 -11.40 -7.17
C ASP A 38 5.24 -11.58 -7.62
N MET A 39 4.87 -12.74 -8.19
CA MET A 39 3.68 -12.83 -9.03
C MET A 39 2.64 -13.83 -8.54
N ILE A 40 2.72 -15.05 -9.01
CA ILE A 40 1.87 -16.19 -8.66
C ILE A 40 2.82 -17.25 -8.13
N ASP A 41 3.11 -17.17 -6.86
CA ASP A 41 3.98 -18.05 -6.12
C ASP A 41 3.18 -18.86 -5.10
N ALA A 42 3.79 -19.87 -4.51
CA ALA A 42 3.11 -20.75 -3.55
C ALA A 42 2.64 -19.98 -2.32
N ASP A 43 3.46 -19.08 -1.78
CA ASP A 43 3.11 -18.23 -0.65
C ASP A 43 1.96 -17.27 -1.02
N GLY A 44 2.05 -16.63 -2.20
CA GLY A 44 1.02 -15.74 -2.70
C GLY A 44 -0.33 -16.41 -2.91
N LEU A 45 -0.36 -17.63 -3.42
CA LEU A 45 -1.59 -18.40 -3.57
C LEU A 45 -2.20 -18.78 -2.23
N ASP A 46 -1.38 -19.18 -1.25
CA ASP A 46 -1.86 -19.52 0.09
C ASP A 46 -2.51 -18.30 0.75
N TYR A 47 -1.78 -17.18 0.88
CA TYR A 47 -2.35 -16.04 1.60
C TYR A 47 -3.53 -15.40 0.87
N VAL A 48 -3.56 -15.37 -0.47
CA VAL A 48 -4.68 -14.84 -1.24
C VAL A 48 -5.96 -15.63 -0.93
N CYS A 49 -5.88 -16.96 -0.90
CA CYS A 49 -7.04 -17.80 -0.56
C CYS A 49 -7.43 -17.67 0.91
N ARG A 50 -6.47 -17.76 1.81
CA ARG A 50 -6.67 -17.76 3.26
C ARG A 50 -7.19 -16.43 3.79
N ASP A 51 -6.58 -15.33 3.39
CA ASP A 51 -6.91 -14.02 3.93
C ASP A 51 -8.27 -13.52 3.44
N VAL A 52 -8.62 -13.81 2.18
CA VAL A 52 -9.95 -13.51 1.64
C VAL A 52 -11.01 -14.32 2.38
N TRP A 53 -10.76 -15.60 2.63
CA TRP A 53 -11.67 -16.44 3.43
C TRP A 53 -11.79 -15.93 4.87
N ALA A 54 -10.69 -15.61 5.53
CA ALA A 54 -10.65 -15.07 6.88
C ALA A 54 -11.33 -13.70 6.99
N GLY A 55 -11.23 -12.87 5.92
CA GLY A 55 -11.94 -11.60 5.79
C GLY A 55 -13.45 -11.73 5.57
N GLY A 56 -13.98 -12.95 5.49
CA GLY A 56 -15.41 -13.21 5.28
C GLY A 56 -15.87 -13.18 3.82
N TYR A 57 -14.97 -13.04 2.87
CA TYR A 57 -15.25 -13.03 1.43
C TYR A 57 -15.25 -14.46 0.88
N ARG A 58 -16.39 -15.13 0.93
CA ARG A 58 -16.52 -16.57 0.60
C ARG A 58 -16.72 -16.88 -0.89
N ASN A 59 -16.84 -15.86 -1.74
CA ASN A 59 -17.25 -16.03 -3.14
C ASN A 59 -16.09 -16.19 -4.12
N PHE A 60 -14.85 -16.21 -3.65
CA PHE A 60 -13.68 -16.39 -4.49
C PHE A 60 -13.16 -17.82 -4.38
N THR A 61 -13.18 -18.54 -5.49
CA THR A 61 -12.59 -19.87 -5.62
C THR A 61 -11.60 -19.88 -6.78
N ILE A 62 -10.42 -20.43 -6.55
CA ILE A 62 -9.38 -20.63 -7.55
C ILE A 62 -9.25 -22.13 -7.76
N ASP A 63 -9.27 -22.58 -9.00
CA ASP A 63 -8.87 -23.95 -9.35
C ASP A 63 -7.33 -24.04 -9.33
N ILE A 64 -6.81 -24.30 -8.12
CA ILE A 64 -5.36 -24.37 -7.87
C ILE A 64 -4.74 -25.51 -8.67
N ASP A 65 -5.40 -26.66 -8.76
CA ASP A 65 -4.89 -27.82 -9.50
C ASP A 65 -4.72 -27.49 -10.97
N ARG A 66 -5.68 -26.81 -11.57
CA ARG A 66 -5.60 -26.38 -12.95
C ARG A 66 -4.49 -25.35 -13.16
N LEU A 67 -4.32 -24.42 -12.23
CA LEU A 67 -3.25 -23.43 -12.28
C LEU A 67 -1.88 -24.10 -12.20
N ILE A 68 -1.65 -24.98 -11.21
CA ILE A 68 -0.38 -25.70 -11.02
C ILE A 68 -0.07 -26.58 -12.25
N ASN A 69 -1.05 -27.31 -12.76
CA ASN A 69 -0.88 -28.13 -13.95
C ASN A 69 -0.65 -27.35 -15.24
N SER A 70 -0.78 -26.04 -15.22
CA SER A 70 -0.49 -25.15 -16.35
C SER A 70 0.92 -24.57 -16.33
N ILE A 71 1.66 -24.75 -15.24
CA ILE A 71 3.01 -24.20 -15.07
C ILE A 71 3.97 -24.91 -16.02
N GLU A 72 4.71 -24.12 -16.79
CA GLU A 72 5.79 -24.58 -17.66
C GLU A 72 7.05 -23.76 -17.40
N ILE A 73 8.20 -24.43 -17.33
CA ILE A 73 9.49 -23.74 -17.35
C ILE A 73 9.96 -23.69 -18.79
N VAL A 74 10.09 -22.49 -19.31
CA VAL A 74 10.42 -22.24 -20.71
C VAL A 74 11.81 -21.64 -20.83
N TYR A 75 12.55 -22.00 -21.88
CA TYR A 75 13.88 -21.49 -22.14
C TYR A 75 13.87 -20.49 -23.28
N ASN A 76 14.49 -19.33 -23.04
CA ASN A 76 14.71 -18.31 -24.05
C ASN A 76 16.21 -18.02 -24.14
N ASN A 77 16.76 -17.94 -25.34
CA ASN A 77 18.20 -17.68 -25.56
C ASN A 77 18.68 -16.35 -24.98
N THR A 78 17.79 -15.38 -24.82
CA THR A 78 18.12 -14.03 -24.29
C THR A 78 17.99 -13.91 -22.78
N SER A 79 16.98 -14.57 -22.18
CA SER A 79 16.64 -14.42 -20.75
C SER A 79 16.89 -15.69 -19.91
N GLY A 80 17.27 -16.81 -20.54
CA GLY A 80 17.43 -18.10 -19.87
C GLY A 80 16.08 -18.75 -19.56
N TYR A 81 16.03 -19.53 -18.48
CA TYR A 81 14.79 -20.15 -18.02
C TYR A 81 13.86 -19.14 -17.33
N SER A 82 12.57 -19.26 -17.57
CA SER A 82 11.52 -18.48 -16.93
C SER A 82 10.25 -19.30 -16.72
N VAL A 83 9.45 -18.90 -15.74
CA VAL A 83 8.14 -19.51 -15.50
C VAL A 83 7.13 -18.94 -16.48
N ALA A 84 6.35 -19.80 -17.12
CA ALA A 84 5.22 -19.44 -17.95
C ALA A 84 4.01 -20.30 -17.60
N TYR A 85 2.84 -19.84 -17.95
CA TYR A 85 1.58 -20.57 -17.75
C TYR A 85 0.96 -20.90 -19.11
N ASN A 86 0.43 -22.11 -19.25
CA ASN A 86 -0.31 -22.47 -20.43
C ASN A 86 -1.60 -21.63 -20.53
N ALA A 87 -1.98 -21.24 -21.73
CA ALA A 87 -3.19 -20.45 -22.00
C ALA A 87 -4.49 -21.05 -21.43
N LYS A 88 -4.51 -22.36 -21.14
CA LYS A 88 -5.67 -23.03 -20.50
C LYS A 88 -5.96 -22.49 -19.09
N ALA A 89 -4.99 -21.84 -18.43
CA ALA A 89 -5.15 -21.28 -17.10
C ALA A 89 -5.38 -19.75 -17.09
N LEU A 90 -5.69 -19.14 -18.22
CA LEU A 90 -5.94 -17.68 -18.28
C LEU A 90 -7.02 -17.23 -17.31
N ASN A 91 -8.12 -17.98 -17.19
CA ASN A 91 -9.21 -17.64 -16.28
C ASN A 91 -8.78 -17.70 -14.79
N GLU A 92 -7.95 -18.67 -14.44
CA GLU A 92 -7.41 -18.82 -13.09
C GLU A 92 -6.45 -17.69 -12.77
N ILE A 93 -5.59 -17.32 -13.71
CA ILE A 93 -4.66 -16.17 -13.57
C ILE A 93 -5.45 -14.89 -13.38
N GLU A 94 -6.45 -14.64 -14.21
CA GLU A 94 -7.35 -13.49 -14.08
C GLU A 94 -8.05 -13.48 -12.71
N THR A 95 -8.52 -14.63 -12.25
CA THR A 95 -9.15 -14.77 -10.93
C THR A 95 -8.18 -14.43 -9.81
N VAL A 96 -6.94 -14.92 -9.84
CA VAL A 96 -5.89 -14.57 -8.87
C VAL A 96 -5.62 -13.07 -8.85
N LEU A 97 -5.47 -12.46 -10.03
CA LEU A 97 -5.22 -11.02 -10.16
C LEU A 97 -6.40 -10.19 -9.62
N ASN A 98 -7.63 -10.59 -9.93
CA ASN A 98 -8.83 -9.93 -9.43
C ASN A 98 -8.95 -10.03 -7.90
N ILE A 99 -8.63 -11.17 -7.30
CA ILE A 99 -8.62 -11.36 -5.84
C ILE A 99 -7.51 -10.50 -5.21
N LYS A 100 -6.30 -10.50 -5.76
CA LYS A 100 -5.19 -9.63 -5.29
C LYS A 100 -5.57 -8.16 -5.35
N ASN A 101 -6.23 -7.73 -6.43
CA ASN A 101 -6.72 -6.36 -6.57
C ASN A 101 -7.81 -6.01 -5.55
N PHE A 102 -8.77 -6.91 -5.40
CA PHE A 102 -9.83 -6.78 -4.40
C PHE A 102 -9.24 -6.62 -2.99
N GLN A 103 -8.34 -7.54 -2.60
CA GLN A 103 -7.65 -7.50 -1.31
C GLN A 103 -6.89 -6.18 -1.13
N TYR A 104 -6.16 -5.76 -2.16
CA TYR A 104 -5.41 -4.51 -2.12
C TYR A 104 -6.31 -3.30 -1.88
N LEU A 105 -7.37 -3.15 -2.67
CA LEU A 105 -8.23 -1.96 -2.64
C LEU A 105 -9.18 -1.93 -1.44
N TYR A 106 -9.79 -3.07 -1.10
CA TYR A 106 -10.90 -3.12 -0.15
C TYR A 106 -10.50 -3.62 1.24
N VAL A 107 -9.34 -4.25 1.39
CA VAL A 107 -8.82 -4.70 2.67
C VAL A 107 -7.60 -3.86 3.07
N ILE A 108 -6.50 -3.96 2.33
CA ILE A 108 -5.22 -3.32 2.70
C ILE A 108 -5.31 -1.78 2.61
N LYS A 109 -5.92 -1.25 1.54
CA LYS A 109 -6.09 0.18 1.29
C LYS A 109 -7.49 0.71 1.63
N HIS A 110 -8.19 -0.02 2.49
CA HIS A 110 -9.46 0.48 3.03
C HIS A 110 -9.22 1.74 3.88
N HIS A 111 -10.10 2.73 3.73
CA HIS A 111 -9.94 4.04 4.37
C HIS A 111 -9.69 3.98 5.90
N LYS A 112 -10.33 3.05 6.61
CA LYS A 112 -10.09 2.88 8.06
C LYS A 112 -8.72 2.32 8.36
N VAL A 113 -8.26 1.34 7.58
CA VAL A 113 -6.93 0.73 7.76
C VAL A 113 -5.84 1.77 7.53
N LEU A 114 -5.98 2.59 6.48
CA LEU A 114 -5.02 3.66 6.21
C LEU A 114 -5.01 4.74 7.29
N LEU A 115 -6.17 5.09 7.84
CA LEU A 115 -6.23 6.01 8.97
C LEU A 115 -5.55 5.42 10.20
N GLU A 116 -5.78 4.14 10.52
CA GLU A 116 -5.11 3.46 11.63
C GLU A 116 -3.59 3.37 11.44
N GLN A 117 -3.13 3.09 10.23
CA GLN A 117 -1.70 3.10 9.89
C GLN A 117 -1.10 4.50 10.09
N TYR A 118 -1.78 5.55 9.64
CA TYR A 118 -1.35 6.93 9.87
C TYR A 118 -1.25 7.24 11.37
N LEU A 119 -2.30 6.94 12.13
CA LEU A 119 -2.30 7.19 13.57
C LEU A 119 -1.20 6.40 14.29
N LEU A 120 -0.97 5.15 13.89
CA LEU A 120 0.13 4.35 14.44
C LEU A 120 1.48 4.99 14.16
N VAL A 121 1.74 5.40 12.91
CA VAL A 121 3.02 6.03 12.54
C VAL A 121 3.25 7.33 13.33
N GLU A 122 2.23 8.19 13.46
CA GLU A 122 2.34 9.42 14.26
C GLU A 122 2.52 9.12 15.76
N ALA A 123 1.84 8.10 16.29
CA ALA A 123 2.04 7.63 17.65
C ALA A 123 3.47 7.11 17.87
N MET A 124 4.01 6.37 16.91
CA MET A 124 5.40 5.87 16.95
C MET A 124 6.41 7.01 16.90
N LYS A 125 6.22 8.02 16.06
CA LYS A 125 7.08 9.20 15.97
C LYS A 125 7.10 9.97 17.28
N PHE A 126 5.94 10.24 17.86
CA PHE A 126 5.84 10.90 19.16
C PHE A 126 6.55 10.09 20.24
N THR A 127 6.29 8.78 20.31
CA THR A 127 6.94 7.90 21.29
C THR A 127 8.45 7.92 21.15
N ALA A 128 8.96 7.95 19.92
CA ALA A 128 10.39 8.01 19.64
C ALA A 128 11.01 9.33 20.12
N CYS A 129 10.41 10.48 19.81
CA CYS A 129 10.88 11.78 20.30
C CYS A 129 10.92 11.82 21.80
N TYR A 130 9.84 11.41 22.46
CA TYR A 130 9.74 11.44 23.92
C TYR A 130 10.71 10.47 24.59
N HIS A 131 10.85 9.25 24.08
CA HIS A 131 11.74 8.24 24.63
C HIS A 131 13.22 8.60 24.49
N LEU A 132 13.60 9.22 23.39
CA LEU A 132 14.97 9.62 23.09
C LEU A 132 15.31 11.03 23.59
N ASP A 133 14.37 11.75 24.19
CA ASP A 133 14.50 13.14 24.61
C ASP A 133 14.92 14.04 23.43
N LEU A 134 14.25 13.90 22.30
CA LEU A 134 14.49 14.64 21.08
C LEU A 134 13.32 15.61 20.80
N PRO A 135 13.57 16.73 20.09
CA PRO A 135 12.53 17.68 19.73
C PRO A 135 11.51 17.04 18.77
N ASP A 136 10.26 17.51 18.83
CA ASP A 136 9.14 17.08 17.99
C ASP A 136 8.51 18.24 17.19
N ASP A 137 9.23 19.34 17.05
CA ASP A 137 8.75 20.59 16.47
C ASP A 137 8.49 20.51 14.96
N SER A 138 9.22 19.64 14.27
CA SER A 138 9.08 19.43 12.81
C SER A 138 8.82 17.99 12.43
N ALA A 139 8.27 17.79 11.21
CA ALA A 139 8.05 16.45 10.66
C ALA A 139 9.36 15.68 10.48
N ASP A 140 10.42 16.37 10.03
CA ASP A 140 11.73 15.77 9.79
C ASP A 140 12.39 15.31 11.09
N GLU A 141 12.25 16.09 12.18
CA GLU A 141 12.75 15.69 13.50
C GLU A 141 12.04 14.44 14.03
N ARG A 142 10.72 14.39 13.89
CA ARG A 142 9.93 13.21 14.27
C ARG A 142 10.28 11.98 13.45
N ASP A 143 10.49 12.12 12.15
CA ASP A 143 10.92 11.03 11.27
C ASP A 143 12.32 10.53 11.61
N ASN A 144 13.25 11.43 11.94
CA ASN A 144 14.60 11.09 12.36
C ASN A 144 14.60 10.41 13.74
N ALA A 145 13.76 10.86 14.68
CA ALA A 145 13.60 10.21 15.96
C ALA A 145 13.09 8.77 15.82
N LEU A 146 12.07 8.56 14.97
CA LEU A 146 11.55 7.22 14.69
C LEU A 146 12.62 6.32 14.07
N ARG A 147 13.36 6.81 13.07
CA ARG A 147 14.49 6.04 12.49
C ARG A 147 15.54 5.68 13.53
N SER A 148 15.88 6.62 14.41
CA SER A 148 16.84 6.39 15.48
C SER A 148 16.34 5.37 16.50
N LEU A 149 15.04 5.36 16.80
CA LEU A 149 14.44 4.38 17.69
C LEU A 149 14.40 2.99 17.06
N CYS A 150 14.18 2.91 15.75
CA CYS A 150 14.21 1.65 14.99
C CYS A 150 15.63 1.11 14.78
N ASP A 151 16.67 1.91 15.05
CA ASP A 151 18.04 1.41 15.10
C ASP A 151 18.18 0.46 16.30
N TYR A 152 18.64 -0.75 16.03
CA TYR A 152 18.81 -1.81 17.02
C TYR A 152 19.57 -1.35 18.27
N HIS A 153 20.61 -0.55 18.10
CA HIS A 153 21.44 -0.06 19.21
C HIS A 153 20.73 0.99 20.08
N ALA A 154 19.97 1.88 19.47
CA ALA A 154 19.23 2.91 20.21
C ALA A 154 18.09 2.33 21.05
N TYR A 155 17.41 1.30 20.51
CA TYR A 155 16.32 0.63 21.21
C TYR A 155 16.80 -0.15 22.44
N ILE A 156 17.98 -0.75 22.37
CA ILE A 156 18.54 -1.63 23.41
C ILE A 156 19.20 -0.86 24.55
N THR A 157 19.62 0.38 24.33
CA THR A 157 20.29 1.21 25.33
C THR A 157 19.47 2.43 25.75
N PRO A 158 18.26 2.27 26.31
CA PRO A 158 17.64 3.40 27.02
C PRO A 158 18.56 3.79 28.19
N LYS A 159 18.72 5.09 28.39
CA LYS A 159 19.53 5.62 29.54
C LYS A 159 19.16 4.99 30.89
N SER A 160 17.92 4.51 31.03
CA SER A 160 17.41 3.84 32.22
C SER A 160 17.83 2.37 32.38
N LEU A 161 18.28 1.69 31.32
CA LEU A 161 18.66 0.27 31.34
C LEU A 161 20.16 0.03 31.45
N SER A 162 21.00 1.09 31.39
CA SER A 162 22.45 0.98 31.48
C SER A 162 22.97 0.39 32.83
N GLN A 163 22.07 0.17 33.80
CA GLN A 163 22.40 -0.41 35.10
C GLN A 163 21.82 -1.80 35.34
N SER A 164 21.07 -2.37 34.39
CA SER A 164 20.42 -3.66 34.59
C SER A 164 21.14 -4.80 33.86
N LYS A 165 21.29 -5.94 34.55
CA LYS A 165 21.87 -7.19 34.03
C LYS A 165 20.88 -7.96 33.12
N TYR A 166 20.11 -7.29 32.29
CA TYR A 166 19.14 -7.99 31.41
C TYR A 166 19.81 -8.50 30.17
N ILE A 167 19.44 -9.72 29.76
CA ILE A 167 19.74 -10.26 28.43
C ILE A 167 18.88 -9.49 27.46
N LEU A 168 19.51 -8.74 26.57
CA LEU A 168 18.82 -7.94 25.56
C LEU A 168 18.39 -8.85 24.40
N HIS A 169 17.09 -9.03 24.24
CA HIS A 169 16.51 -9.63 23.07
C HIS A 169 16.33 -8.60 21.95
N ARG A 170 16.21 -9.06 20.71
CA ARG A 170 15.81 -8.17 19.61
C ARG A 170 14.42 -7.60 19.92
N PRO A 171 14.20 -6.28 19.73
CA PRO A 171 12.90 -5.69 19.93
C PRO A 171 11.85 -6.28 18.99
N THR A 172 10.67 -6.47 19.49
CA THR A 172 9.50 -6.95 18.79
C THR A 172 8.43 -5.86 18.72
N ASP A 173 7.38 -6.10 17.93
CA ASP A 173 6.23 -5.19 17.86
C ASP A 173 5.58 -4.99 19.24
N ASP A 174 5.56 -6.04 20.07
CA ASP A 174 5.01 -5.98 21.44
C ASP A 174 5.82 -5.06 22.36
N ASP A 175 7.15 -5.03 22.22
CA ASP A 175 8.00 -4.12 22.96
C ASP A 175 7.70 -2.67 22.61
N PHE A 176 7.46 -2.39 21.31
CA PHE A 176 7.08 -1.07 20.86
C PHE A 176 5.70 -0.65 21.36
N VAL A 177 4.73 -1.56 21.32
CA VAL A 177 3.38 -1.34 21.87
C VAL A 177 3.45 -1.09 23.39
N ALA A 178 4.30 -1.82 24.12
CA ALA A 178 4.53 -1.60 25.53
C ALA A 178 5.13 -0.22 25.79
N LEU A 179 6.10 0.22 24.97
CA LEU A 179 6.69 1.54 25.04
C LEU A 179 5.64 2.65 24.80
N MET A 180 4.80 2.52 23.78
CA MET A 180 3.71 3.47 23.52
C MET A 180 2.75 3.58 24.72
N LYS A 181 2.43 2.46 25.38
CA LYS A 181 1.55 2.47 26.58
C LYS A 181 2.13 3.27 27.75
N LEU A 182 3.44 3.39 27.86
CA LEU A 182 4.07 4.21 28.91
C LEU A 182 3.79 5.71 28.72
N TYR A 183 3.52 6.14 27.47
CA TYR A 183 3.33 7.54 27.09
C TYR A 183 1.90 7.85 26.63
N ASP A 184 0.95 6.93 26.89
CA ASP A 184 -0.46 7.04 26.44
C ASP A 184 -1.19 8.27 27.03
N THR A 185 -0.78 8.78 28.17
CA THR A 185 -1.58 9.74 28.93
C THR A 185 -1.76 11.11 28.27
N GLU A 186 -0.89 11.49 27.32
CA GLU A 186 -0.85 12.87 26.81
C GLU A 186 -1.03 12.98 25.29
N ASN A 187 -0.74 11.92 24.51
CA ASN A 187 -0.76 12.03 23.07
C ASN A 187 -2.09 11.56 22.43
N MET A 188 -2.67 12.42 21.59
CA MET A 188 -3.94 12.14 20.92
C MET A 188 -3.87 10.98 19.93
N TYR A 189 -2.74 10.77 19.25
CA TYR A 189 -2.57 9.68 18.26
C TYR A 189 -2.54 8.33 18.97
N ILE A 190 -1.79 8.22 20.08
CA ILE A 190 -1.74 7.02 20.91
C ILE A 190 -3.14 6.67 21.45
N LYS A 191 -3.86 7.66 21.99
CA LYS A 191 -5.23 7.47 22.51
C LYS A 191 -6.19 6.99 21.44
N GLN A 192 -6.19 7.62 20.26
CA GLN A 192 -7.09 7.23 19.17
C GLN A 192 -6.76 5.82 18.67
N TRP A 193 -5.46 5.48 18.54
CA TRP A 193 -5.04 4.17 18.06
C TRP A 193 -5.45 3.04 19.02
N PHE A 194 -5.21 3.19 20.32
CA PHE A 194 -5.61 2.18 21.32
C PHE A 194 -7.12 2.11 21.54
N SER A 195 -7.82 3.24 21.56
CA SER A 195 -9.27 3.27 21.82
C SER A 195 -10.13 2.91 20.62
N ARG A 196 -9.56 2.94 19.40
CA ARG A 196 -10.28 2.79 18.13
C ARG A 196 -11.39 3.85 17.93
N LYS A 197 -11.26 5.00 18.60
CA LYS A 197 -12.15 6.15 18.47
C LYS A 197 -11.43 7.24 17.71
N TYR A 198 -11.90 7.51 16.49
CA TYR A 198 -11.22 8.43 15.56
C TYR A 198 -11.93 9.78 15.51
N ASP A 199 -11.16 10.86 15.65
CA ASP A 199 -11.66 12.22 15.50
C ASP A 199 -11.81 12.59 14.02
N ALA A 200 -10.96 12.03 13.17
CA ALA A 200 -10.95 12.30 11.75
C ALA A 200 -12.00 11.45 11.00
N THR A 201 -12.78 12.11 10.16
CA THR A 201 -13.82 11.50 9.32
C THR A 201 -13.43 11.62 7.84
N PRO A 202 -13.48 10.55 7.03
CA PRO A 202 -13.16 10.62 5.61
C PRO A 202 -14.23 11.41 4.83
N LEU A 203 -13.80 12.21 3.86
CA LEU A 203 -14.70 12.92 2.94
C LEU A 203 -15.33 11.97 1.92
N TRP A 204 -14.65 10.89 1.58
CA TRP A 204 -15.13 9.74 0.77
C TRP A 204 -14.50 8.46 1.29
N LYS A 205 -15.18 7.33 1.11
CA LYS A 205 -14.84 6.05 1.74
C LYS A 205 -14.32 4.98 0.77
N SER A 206 -14.33 5.27 -0.52
CA SER A 206 -13.89 4.32 -1.54
C SER A 206 -13.33 5.03 -2.77
N LYS A 207 -12.55 4.28 -3.57
CA LYS A 207 -12.09 4.74 -4.89
C LYS A 207 -13.26 5.16 -5.80
N MET A 208 -14.33 4.38 -5.80
CA MET A 208 -15.52 4.67 -6.61
C MET A 208 -16.19 5.97 -6.19
N GLU A 209 -16.32 6.22 -4.89
CA GLU A 209 -16.88 7.45 -4.35
C GLU A 209 -15.99 8.66 -4.70
N TYR A 210 -14.67 8.53 -4.57
CA TYR A 210 -13.72 9.56 -4.99
C TYR A 210 -13.91 9.96 -6.46
N PHE A 211 -13.88 9.00 -7.37
CA PHE A 211 -14.07 9.28 -8.79
C PHE A 211 -15.47 9.80 -9.11
N SER A 212 -16.50 9.32 -8.44
CA SER A 212 -17.87 9.81 -8.59
C SER A 212 -18.01 11.26 -8.14
N VAL A 213 -17.42 11.60 -6.99
CA VAL A 213 -17.43 12.96 -6.42
C VAL A 213 -16.75 13.94 -7.35
N PHE A 214 -15.59 13.60 -7.89
CA PHE A 214 -14.81 14.49 -8.76
C PHE A 214 -15.07 14.27 -10.26
N LYS A 215 -16.04 13.44 -10.64
CA LYS A 215 -16.39 13.20 -12.04
C LYS A 215 -16.53 14.46 -12.88
N PRO A 216 -17.20 15.55 -12.41
CA PRO A 216 -17.33 16.77 -13.19
C PRO A 216 -15.99 17.47 -13.49
N VAL A 217 -14.99 17.27 -12.62
CA VAL A 217 -13.63 17.81 -12.81
C VAL A 217 -12.80 16.89 -13.70
N PHE A 218 -12.90 15.58 -13.52
CA PHE A 218 -12.03 14.60 -14.18
C PHE A 218 -12.49 14.16 -15.58
N GLN A 219 -13.78 14.36 -15.92
CA GLN A 219 -14.40 13.77 -17.10
C GLN A 219 -13.76 14.19 -18.43
N SER A 220 -13.15 15.37 -18.48
CA SER A 220 -12.52 15.93 -19.69
C SER A 220 -10.99 15.87 -19.67
N LEU A 221 -10.39 15.33 -18.64
CA LEU A 221 -8.95 15.33 -18.45
C LEU A 221 -8.28 14.13 -19.12
N SER A 222 -7.14 14.36 -19.72
CA SER A 222 -6.18 13.32 -20.07
C SER A 222 -5.56 12.68 -18.82
N GLU A 223 -4.85 11.57 -18.98
CA GLU A 223 -4.16 10.92 -17.86
C GLU A 223 -3.10 11.81 -17.21
N GLU A 224 -2.40 12.63 -18.01
CA GLU A 224 -1.40 13.55 -17.51
C GLU A 224 -2.01 14.71 -16.72
N GLU A 225 -3.08 15.30 -17.24
CA GLU A 225 -3.84 16.34 -16.55
C GLU A 225 -4.44 15.82 -15.25
N TYR A 226 -4.94 14.57 -15.24
CA TYR A 226 -5.41 13.92 -14.02
C TYR A 226 -4.29 13.81 -12.97
N LYS A 227 -3.08 13.37 -13.37
CA LYS A 227 -1.93 13.28 -12.46
C LYS A 227 -1.55 14.63 -11.88
N ASN A 228 -1.62 15.68 -12.69
CA ASN A 228 -1.37 17.05 -12.23
C ASN A 228 -2.41 17.50 -11.19
N ILE A 229 -3.68 17.31 -11.47
CA ILE A 229 -4.78 17.60 -10.53
C ILE A 229 -4.65 16.78 -9.24
N HIS A 230 -4.33 15.52 -9.37
CA HIS A 230 -4.10 14.66 -8.20
C HIS A 230 -2.95 15.19 -7.34
N THR A 231 -1.85 15.66 -7.96
CA THR A 231 -0.75 16.30 -7.26
C THR A 231 -1.18 17.57 -6.54
N ILE A 232 -1.99 18.44 -7.19
CA ILE A 232 -2.54 19.65 -6.58
C ILE A 232 -3.44 19.30 -5.38
N LEU A 233 -4.29 18.28 -5.51
CA LEU A 233 -5.15 17.82 -4.40
C LEU A 233 -4.34 17.33 -3.18
N MET A 234 -3.16 16.77 -3.43
CA MET A 234 -2.25 16.28 -2.40
C MET A 234 -1.32 17.38 -1.84
N SER A 235 -1.32 18.56 -2.44
CA SER A 235 -0.35 19.60 -2.15
C SER A 235 -0.60 20.32 -0.82
N PRO A 236 0.44 20.94 -0.23
CA PRO A 236 0.29 21.81 0.93
C PRO A 236 -0.64 22.99 0.68
N GLU A 237 -0.71 23.50 -0.56
CA GLU A 237 -1.53 24.64 -0.96
C GLU A 237 -3.03 24.29 -0.83
N CYS A 238 -3.44 23.12 -1.30
CA CYS A 238 -4.81 22.62 -1.11
C CYS A 238 -5.15 22.48 0.37
N LYS A 239 -4.24 21.94 1.16
CA LYS A 239 -4.40 21.82 2.60
C LYS A 239 -4.52 23.17 3.29
N HIS A 240 -3.66 24.13 2.93
CA HIS A 240 -3.69 25.50 3.44
C HIS A 240 -4.98 26.23 3.06
N PHE A 241 -5.44 26.07 1.83
CA PHE A 241 -6.73 26.60 1.38
C PHE A 241 -7.88 26.12 2.28
N LEU A 242 -7.94 24.80 2.57
CA LEU A 242 -8.97 24.24 3.44
C LEU A 242 -8.85 24.75 4.88
N CYS A 243 -7.62 24.85 5.40
CA CYS A 243 -7.37 25.42 6.73
C CYS A 243 -7.92 26.84 6.83
N THR A 244 -7.68 27.68 5.84
CA THR A 244 -8.16 29.06 5.79
C THR A 244 -9.67 29.15 5.63
N GLN A 245 -10.26 28.35 4.74
CA GLN A 245 -11.71 28.38 4.47
C GLN A 245 -12.57 27.92 5.65
N PHE A 246 -12.07 26.95 6.44
CA PHE A 246 -12.83 26.29 7.50
C PHE A 246 -12.26 26.55 8.90
N ASN A 247 -11.29 27.44 9.04
CA ASN A 247 -10.60 27.72 10.31
C ASN A 247 -10.06 26.46 11.00
N LEU A 248 -9.42 25.59 10.20
CA LEU A 248 -8.78 24.36 10.64
C LEU A 248 -7.27 24.56 10.80
N GLN A 249 -6.64 23.70 11.58
CA GLN A 249 -5.19 23.59 11.65
C GLN A 249 -4.72 22.47 10.69
N GLU A 250 -3.47 22.50 10.27
CA GLU A 250 -2.94 21.47 9.39
C GLU A 250 -3.06 20.05 9.93
N LYS A 251 -2.92 19.87 11.26
CA LYS A 251 -3.12 18.58 11.94
C LYS A 251 -4.55 18.04 11.87
N ASP A 252 -5.54 18.91 11.59
CA ASP A 252 -6.94 18.52 11.47
C ASP A 252 -7.30 17.95 10.10
N ILE A 253 -6.36 18.00 9.15
CA ILE A 253 -6.52 17.50 7.78
C ILE A 253 -5.46 16.44 7.50
N ILE A 254 -5.91 15.21 7.23
CA ILE A 254 -5.05 14.07 6.87
C ILE A 254 -5.32 13.72 5.43
N VAL A 255 -4.28 13.65 4.59
CA VAL A 255 -4.38 13.23 3.19
C VAL A 255 -3.47 12.03 2.97
N ILE A 256 -4.02 10.94 2.45
CA ILE A 256 -3.30 9.68 2.24
C ILE A 256 -3.46 9.23 0.80
N GLU A 257 -2.35 9.18 0.08
CA GLU A 257 -2.29 8.71 -1.30
C GLU A 257 -2.40 7.18 -1.38
N VAL A 258 -3.15 6.71 -2.37
CA VAL A 258 -3.23 5.29 -2.74
C VAL A 258 -2.73 5.12 -4.16
N LYS A 259 -1.54 4.56 -4.31
CA LYS A 259 -0.92 4.29 -5.61
C LYS A 259 -1.41 2.97 -6.19
N PRO A 260 -1.61 2.88 -7.52
CA PRO A 260 -1.94 1.61 -8.17
C PRO A 260 -0.76 0.62 -8.06
N LYS A 261 -1.06 -0.65 -7.86
CA LYS A 261 -0.02 -1.69 -7.70
C LYS A 261 0.00 -2.73 -8.84
N LEU A 262 -1.09 -2.90 -9.59
CA LEU A 262 -1.31 -4.09 -10.42
C LEU A 262 -0.55 -4.12 -11.74
N ARG A 263 -0.40 -3.00 -12.44
CA ARG A 263 0.20 -2.99 -13.80
C ARG A 263 1.58 -3.66 -13.88
N LYS A 264 2.42 -3.44 -12.87
CA LYS A 264 3.75 -4.06 -12.80
C LYS A 264 3.71 -5.58 -12.63
N LEU A 265 2.59 -6.09 -12.15
CA LEU A 265 2.40 -7.51 -11.95
C LEU A 265 2.04 -8.20 -13.27
N GLU A 266 1.15 -7.66 -14.06
CA GLU A 266 0.68 -8.23 -15.32
C GLU A 266 1.80 -8.35 -16.38
N GLU A 267 2.76 -7.43 -16.37
CA GLU A 267 3.91 -7.44 -17.28
C GLU A 267 4.90 -8.58 -17.01
N ARG A 268 4.85 -9.19 -15.82
CA ARG A 268 5.77 -10.24 -15.40
C ARG A 268 5.21 -11.65 -15.49
N ILE A 269 3.90 -11.80 -15.76
CA ILE A 269 3.28 -13.10 -15.99
C ILE A 269 3.40 -13.45 -17.46
N PHE A 270 4.06 -14.56 -17.75
CA PHE A 270 4.23 -15.04 -19.13
C PHE A 270 3.22 -16.14 -19.43
N ILE A 271 2.55 -16.02 -20.60
CA ILE A 271 1.59 -16.98 -21.09
C ILE A 271 2.14 -17.66 -22.34
N LYS A 272 2.12 -18.98 -22.33
CA LYS A 272 2.47 -19.78 -23.49
C LYS A 272 1.20 -20.06 -24.32
N LEU A 273 1.19 -19.50 -25.52
CA LEU A 273 0.17 -19.70 -26.57
C LEU A 273 0.81 -20.51 -27.71
N ASN A 274 0.55 -21.80 -27.76
CA ASN A 274 1.25 -22.74 -28.65
C ASN A 274 2.78 -22.64 -28.44
N ASP A 275 3.51 -22.18 -29.45
CA ASP A 275 4.98 -22.03 -29.41
C ASP A 275 5.42 -20.58 -29.05
N ASN A 276 4.47 -19.67 -28.85
CA ASN A 276 4.77 -18.28 -28.54
C ASN A 276 4.57 -17.99 -27.04
N ILE A 277 5.50 -17.22 -26.46
CA ILE A 277 5.43 -16.77 -25.09
C ILE A 277 5.21 -15.27 -25.11
N LYS A 278 4.13 -14.80 -24.44
CA LYS A 278 3.77 -13.39 -24.35
C LYS A 278 3.49 -12.99 -22.92
N PRO A 279 3.79 -11.74 -22.52
CA PRO A 279 3.33 -11.20 -21.23
C PRO A 279 1.79 -11.20 -21.19
N TYR A 280 1.23 -11.45 -20.01
CA TYR A 280 -0.22 -11.39 -19.79
C TYR A 280 -0.80 -10.00 -20.15
N SER A 281 -0.05 -8.93 -19.87
CA SER A 281 -0.43 -7.56 -20.22
C SER A 281 -0.71 -7.34 -21.71
N GLU A 282 -0.03 -8.05 -22.60
CA GLU A 282 -0.33 -7.99 -24.06
C GLU A 282 -1.64 -8.68 -24.43
N LEU A 283 -2.06 -9.67 -23.65
CA LEU A 283 -3.29 -10.44 -23.90
C LEU A 283 -4.50 -9.77 -23.25
N SER A 284 -4.31 -9.12 -22.10
CA SER A 284 -5.39 -8.44 -21.36
C SER A 284 -5.89 -7.17 -22.04
N HIS A 285 -5.06 -6.49 -22.81
CA HIS A 285 -5.46 -5.28 -23.54
C HIS A 285 -6.58 -5.51 -24.57
N ASP A 286 -6.68 -6.73 -25.11
CA ASP A 286 -7.71 -7.06 -26.11
C ASP A 286 -9.03 -7.55 -25.49
N MET A 287 -9.05 -7.99 -24.23
CA MET A 287 -10.20 -8.66 -23.64
C MET A 287 -10.86 -7.91 -22.47
N PHE A 288 -10.10 -7.23 -21.62
CA PHE A 288 -10.63 -6.62 -20.40
C PHE A 288 -9.86 -5.35 -20.01
N SER A 289 -10.06 -4.26 -20.76
CA SER A 289 -9.63 -2.96 -20.25
C SER A 289 -10.47 -2.61 -19.03
N VAL A 290 -10.04 -2.99 -17.84
CA VAL A 290 -10.55 -2.40 -16.60
C VAL A 290 -10.03 -0.97 -16.55
N VAL A 291 -10.62 -0.15 -17.41
CA VAL A 291 -10.38 1.29 -17.49
C VAL A 291 -10.60 1.88 -16.09
N GLY A 292 -9.57 2.46 -15.52
CA GLY A 292 -9.63 3.16 -14.24
C GLY A 292 -8.96 2.49 -13.04
N THR A 293 -8.35 1.30 -13.18
CA THR A 293 -7.60 0.68 -12.06
C THR A 293 -6.21 1.26 -11.87
N GLU A 294 -5.68 1.98 -12.84
CA GLU A 294 -4.30 2.44 -12.87
C GLU A 294 -4.06 3.84 -12.32
N LEU A 295 -5.12 4.63 -12.16
CA LEU A 295 -4.96 6.00 -11.66
C LEU A 295 -4.84 6.02 -10.13
N PRO A 296 -3.89 6.80 -9.58
CA PRO A 296 -3.80 7.01 -8.14
C PRO A 296 -5.07 7.72 -7.65
N PHE A 297 -5.36 7.59 -6.39
CA PHE A 297 -6.39 8.37 -5.71
C PHE A 297 -5.94 8.65 -4.29
N CYS A 298 -6.65 9.49 -3.57
CA CYS A 298 -6.34 9.75 -2.17
C CYS A 298 -7.59 9.62 -1.29
N TYR A 299 -7.36 9.42 -0.01
CA TYR A 299 -8.35 9.69 1.02
C TYR A 299 -8.00 10.99 1.72
N MET A 300 -9.01 11.80 2.00
CA MET A 300 -8.89 12.99 2.81
C MET A 300 -9.80 12.88 4.01
N TYR A 301 -9.25 13.14 5.19
CA TYR A 301 -9.98 13.09 6.47
C TYR A 301 -9.91 14.43 7.14
N ILE A 302 -11.04 14.81 7.75
CA ILE A 302 -11.19 16.08 8.47
C ILE A 302 -11.59 15.78 9.92
N ASN A 303 -10.99 16.49 10.85
CA ASN A 303 -11.39 16.48 12.25
C ASN A 303 -12.62 17.38 12.47
N PHE A 304 -13.81 16.78 12.40
CA PHE A 304 -15.06 17.50 12.57
C PHE A 304 -15.36 17.93 14.02
N ASN A 305 -14.65 17.38 15.00
CA ASN A 305 -14.84 17.79 16.39
C ASN A 305 -14.39 19.24 16.60
N VAL A 306 -13.38 19.70 15.85
CA VAL A 306 -12.90 21.10 15.88
C VAL A 306 -13.92 22.06 15.29
N LEU A 307 -14.71 21.63 14.30
CA LEU A 307 -15.71 22.46 13.63
C LEU A 307 -16.98 22.68 14.46
N GLY A 308 -17.20 21.88 15.51
CA GLY A 308 -18.38 22.01 16.37
C GLY A 308 -19.73 21.86 15.64
N VAL A 309 -19.77 21.03 14.59
CA VAL A 309 -20.92 20.92 13.69
C VAL A 309 -21.76 19.70 13.99
N ASP A 310 -23.09 19.88 14.04
CA ASP A 310 -24.04 18.80 14.28
C ASP A 310 -24.28 17.96 13.01
N ASP A 311 -24.39 18.58 11.82
CA ASP A 311 -24.59 17.88 10.54
C ASP A 311 -23.28 17.69 9.76
N LYS A 312 -22.59 16.60 10.07
CA LYS A 312 -21.34 16.21 9.37
C LYS A 312 -21.55 15.99 7.87
N ILE A 313 -22.71 15.48 7.45
CA ILE A 313 -22.96 15.13 6.04
C ILE A 313 -23.05 16.40 5.18
N MET A 314 -23.75 17.43 5.67
CA MET A 314 -23.87 18.70 4.97
C MET A 314 -22.49 19.38 4.85
N HIS A 315 -21.70 19.34 5.90
CA HIS A 315 -20.34 19.92 5.89
C HIS A 315 -19.39 19.17 4.97
N ILE A 316 -19.46 17.85 4.91
CA ILE A 316 -18.68 17.04 3.94
C ILE A 316 -18.97 17.51 2.51
N LYS A 317 -20.26 17.68 2.15
CA LYS A 317 -20.64 18.17 0.82
C LYS A 317 -20.10 19.58 0.54
N THR A 318 -20.14 20.46 1.52
CA THR A 318 -19.62 21.82 1.40
C THR A 318 -18.11 21.83 1.20
N ILE A 319 -17.36 21.05 1.99
CA ILE A 319 -15.90 20.91 1.85
C ILE A 319 -15.54 20.36 0.47
N ILE A 320 -16.21 19.31 0.03
CA ILE A 320 -16.01 18.72 -1.30
C ILE A 320 -16.28 19.76 -2.42
N SER A 321 -17.34 20.58 -2.27
CA SER A 321 -17.62 21.64 -3.24
C SER A 321 -16.47 22.66 -3.30
N ARG A 322 -15.95 23.09 -2.16
CA ARG A 322 -14.81 24.01 -2.11
C ARG A 322 -13.53 23.45 -2.69
N ILE A 323 -13.26 22.15 -2.47
CA ILE A 323 -12.14 21.46 -3.12
C ILE A 323 -12.30 21.49 -4.65
N LYS A 324 -13.50 21.24 -5.17
CA LYS A 324 -13.75 21.31 -6.62
C LYS A 324 -13.53 22.72 -7.17
N ASP A 325 -14.02 23.74 -6.48
CA ASP A 325 -13.84 25.14 -6.86
C ASP A 325 -12.35 25.47 -6.92
N PHE A 326 -11.58 25.06 -5.92
CA PHE A 326 -10.12 25.23 -5.87
C PHE A 326 -9.43 24.54 -7.04
N LEU A 327 -9.73 23.25 -7.30
CA LEU A 327 -9.14 22.51 -8.41
C LEU A 327 -9.45 23.11 -9.78
N LEU A 328 -10.67 23.63 -9.97
CA LEU A 328 -11.07 24.30 -11.21
C LEU A 328 -10.37 25.65 -11.39
N MET A 329 -10.07 26.34 -10.32
CA MET A 329 -9.29 27.61 -10.36
C MET A 329 -7.84 27.31 -10.77
N GLU A 330 -7.19 26.37 -10.13
CA GLU A 330 -5.82 25.94 -10.44
C GLU A 330 -5.66 25.42 -11.88
N LEU A 331 -6.69 24.74 -12.42
CA LEU A 331 -6.72 24.30 -13.81
C LEU A 331 -6.76 25.47 -14.79
N ARG A 332 -7.54 26.52 -14.48
CA ARG A 332 -7.66 27.70 -15.35
C ARG A 332 -6.36 28.51 -15.40
N GLU A 333 -5.72 28.70 -14.26
CA GLU A 333 -4.45 29.42 -14.19
C GLU A 333 -3.36 28.74 -15.02
N LYS A 334 -3.34 27.39 -15.08
CA LYS A 334 -2.38 26.61 -15.89
C LYS A 334 -2.69 26.57 -17.39
N TRP A 335 -3.92 26.88 -17.80
CA TRP A 335 -4.28 26.97 -19.23
C TRP A 335 -4.07 28.38 -19.80
N ASP A 336 -3.94 29.38 -18.93
CA ASP A 336 -3.67 30.77 -19.32
C ASP A 336 -2.16 31.09 -19.36
N GLU A 337 -1.29 30.18 -18.88
CA GLU A 337 0.17 30.20 -19.03
C GLU A 337 0.64 29.38 -20.27
#